data_7cd5434ca32c00a37419cadfad60de9f
#
_entry.id   7cd5434ca32c00a37419cadfad60de9f
#
_cell.length_a   1.000
_cell.length_b   1.000
_cell.length_c   1.000
_cell.angle_alpha   90.00
_cell.angle_beta   90.00
_cell.angle_gamma   90.00
#
_symmetry.space_group_name_H-M   'P 1'
#
loop_
_entity.id
_entity.type
_entity.pdbx_description
1 polymer ?
#
loop_
_entity_poly.entity_id
_entity_poly.type
_entity_poly.pdbx_seq_one_letter_code
_entity_poly.pdbx_strand_id
1 'polypeptide(L)' 'MSQLIREPNLDQVDDVYQQLLEMHEGLDEAQSLKVCARLILALSNHIGSSAVVIEAITMARGGAAPQAAA' A
#
# COMPACT_ATOMS: atom_id res chain seq x y z
N MET A 1 5.77 -17.26 -13.30
CA MET A 1 4.83 -16.17 -13.36
C MET A 1 4.57 -15.61 -11.98
N SER A 2 4.56 -14.31 -11.89
CA SER A 2 4.40 -13.67 -10.60
C SER A 2 2.93 -13.51 -10.27
N GLN A 3 2.57 -13.90 -9.07
CA GLN A 3 1.21 -13.71 -8.56
C GLN A 3 1.30 -13.07 -7.19
N LEU A 4 0.28 -12.29 -6.86
CA LEU A 4 0.22 -11.67 -5.54
C LEU A 4 0.09 -12.75 -4.46
N ILE A 5 0.97 -12.69 -3.47
CA ILE A 5 0.89 -13.57 -2.30
C ILE A 5 -0.16 -12.98 -1.37
N ARG A 6 -1.21 -13.75 -1.09
CA ARG A 6 -2.33 -13.27 -0.29
C ARG A 6 -2.32 -13.80 1.14
N GLU A 7 -1.64 -14.89 1.39
CA GLU A 7 -1.47 -15.44 2.73
C GLU A 7 -0.41 -14.65 3.49
N PRO A 8 -0.37 -14.76 4.82
CA PRO A 8 0.63 -14.05 5.63
C PRO A 8 2.05 -14.36 5.14
N ASN A 9 2.82 -13.34 4.87
CA ASN A 9 4.15 -13.48 4.28
C ASN A 9 5.18 -12.52 4.87
N LEU A 10 4.76 -11.59 5.72
CA LEU A 10 5.68 -10.69 6.40
C LEU A 10 6.22 -11.37 7.66
N ASP A 11 7.52 -11.22 7.89
CA ASP A 11 8.17 -11.78 9.08
C ASP A 11 7.99 -10.92 10.32
N GLN A 12 7.82 -9.61 10.15
CA GLN A 12 7.71 -8.66 11.26
C GLN A 12 6.51 -7.76 11.06
N VAL A 13 5.32 -8.37 10.97
CA VAL A 13 4.11 -7.63 10.61
C VAL A 13 3.78 -6.52 11.60
N ASP A 14 3.96 -6.78 12.90
CA ASP A 14 3.64 -5.78 13.93
C ASP A 14 4.59 -4.59 13.85
N ASP A 15 5.86 -4.84 13.59
CA ASP A 15 6.85 -3.78 13.44
C ASP A 15 6.54 -2.92 12.22
N VAL A 16 6.16 -3.55 11.11
CA VAL A 16 5.79 -2.82 9.90
C VAL A 16 4.57 -1.95 10.16
N TYR A 17 3.56 -2.49 10.83
CA TYR A 17 2.36 -1.74 11.15
C TYR A 17 2.69 -0.53 12.02
N GLN A 18 3.52 -0.72 13.03
CA GLN A 18 3.93 0.37 13.92
C GLN A 18 4.67 1.47 13.16
N GLN A 19 5.58 1.08 12.27
CA GLN A 19 6.32 2.04 11.46
C GLN A 19 5.40 2.81 10.50
N LEU A 20 4.38 2.14 9.97
CA LEU A 20 3.41 2.80 9.11
C LEU A 20 2.63 3.86 9.87
N LEU A 21 2.22 3.57 11.11
CA LEU A 21 1.54 4.55 11.94
C LEU A 21 2.45 5.74 12.24
N GLU A 22 3.70 5.47 12.61
CA GLU A 22 4.66 6.52 12.94
C GLU A 22 5.01 7.38 11.73
N MET A 23 4.94 6.81 10.55
CA MET A 23 5.24 7.53 9.32
C MET A 23 4.35 8.77 9.13
N HIS A 24 3.14 8.73 9.70
CA HIS A 24 2.18 9.83 9.56
C HIS A 24 2.33 10.91 10.65
N GLU A 25 3.15 10.67 11.65
CA GLU A 25 3.27 11.60 12.77
C GLU A 25 3.78 12.96 12.30
N GLY A 26 3.10 14.02 12.72
CA GLY A 26 3.50 15.38 12.38
C GLY A 26 3.15 15.82 10.96
N LEU A 27 2.51 14.96 10.18
CA LEU A 27 2.15 15.28 8.80
C LEU A 27 0.68 15.65 8.69
N ASP A 28 0.37 16.61 7.83
CA ASP A 28 -1.02 16.88 7.50
C ASP A 28 -1.50 15.85 6.45
N GLU A 29 -2.79 15.92 6.09
CA GLU A 29 -3.39 14.94 5.20
C GLU A 29 -2.70 14.91 3.83
N ALA A 30 -2.42 16.07 3.26
CA ALA A 30 -1.78 16.15 1.95
C ALA A 30 -0.38 15.57 1.97
N GLN A 31 0.38 15.85 3.04
CA GLN A 31 1.72 15.29 3.21
C GLN A 31 1.66 13.78 3.40
N SER A 32 0.71 13.29 4.19
CA SER A 32 0.53 11.86 4.40
C SER A 32 0.25 11.13 3.10
N LEU A 33 -0.61 11.70 2.24
CA LEU A 33 -0.90 11.10 0.94
C LEU A 33 0.35 11.02 0.07
N LYS A 34 1.18 12.05 0.07
CA LYS A 34 2.42 12.05 -0.70
C LYS A 34 3.39 10.99 -0.21
N VAL A 35 3.53 10.85 1.10
CA VAL A 35 4.43 9.85 1.69
C VAL A 35 3.94 8.45 1.36
N CYS A 36 2.63 8.22 1.46
CA CYS A 36 2.04 6.93 1.08
C CYS A 36 2.30 6.61 -0.39
N ALA A 37 2.16 7.59 -1.27
CA ALA A 37 2.40 7.38 -2.69
C ALA A 37 3.86 7.02 -2.94
N ARG A 38 4.79 7.69 -2.27
CA ARG A 38 6.22 7.38 -2.40
C ARG A 38 6.51 5.97 -1.93
N LEU A 39 5.91 5.56 -0.81
CA LEU A 39 6.10 4.21 -0.27
C LEU A 39 5.59 3.18 -1.27
N ILE A 40 4.40 3.38 -1.82
CA ILE A 40 3.81 2.46 -2.77
C ILE A 40 4.71 2.32 -4.01
N LEU A 41 5.22 3.44 -4.52
CA LEU A 41 6.08 3.41 -5.69
C LEU A 41 7.41 2.70 -5.40
N ALA A 42 7.98 2.93 -4.21
CA ALA A 42 9.22 2.26 -3.81
C ALA A 42 9.03 0.75 -3.75
N LEU A 43 7.93 0.30 -3.12
CA LEU A 43 7.64 -1.12 -3.01
C LEU A 43 7.30 -1.71 -4.37
N SER A 44 6.58 -0.99 -5.20
CA SER A 44 6.24 -1.42 -6.55
C SER A 44 7.49 -1.65 -7.38
N ASN A 45 8.43 -0.71 -7.28
CA ASN A 45 9.70 -0.85 -7.98
C ASN A 45 10.48 -2.08 -7.49
N HIS A 46 10.47 -2.32 -6.18
CA HIS A 46 11.15 -3.48 -5.61
C HIS A 46 10.50 -4.79 -6.09
N ILE A 47 9.18 -4.82 -6.14
CA ILE A 47 8.45 -6.00 -6.63
C ILE A 47 8.79 -6.27 -8.10
N GLY A 48 8.86 -5.22 -8.91
CA GLY A 48 9.29 -5.31 -10.29
C GLY A 48 8.29 -5.88 -11.28
N SER A 49 7.13 -6.34 -10.79
CA SER A 49 6.08 -6.89 -11.65
C SER A 49 4.86 -5.97 -11.61
N SER A 50 4.59 -5.29 -12.71
CA SER A 50 3.40 -4.44 -12.81
C SER A 50 2.12 -5.24 -12.63
N ALA A 51 2.09 -6.47 -13.14
CA ALA A 51 0.91 -7.32 -12.99
C ALA A 51 0.60 -7.59 -11.52
N VAL A 52 1.61 -7.87 -10.72
CA VAL A 52 1.43 -8.11 -9.28
C VAL A 52 0.96 -6.84 -8.58
N VAL A 53 1.54 -5.69 -8.92
CA VAL A 53 1.15 -4.42 -8.33
C VAL A 53 -0.30 -4.09 -8.67
N ILE A 54 -0.71 -4.29 -9.92
CA ILE A 54 -2.08 -4.04 -10.34
C ILE A 54 -3.04 -4.97 -9.61
N GLU A 55 -2.67 -6.23 -9.43
CA GLU A 55 -3.48 -7.18 -8.68
C GLU A 55 -3.64 -6.73 -7.23
N ALA A 56 -2.57 -6.20 -6.62
CA ALA A 56 -2.63 -5.67 -5.25
C ALA A 56 -3.55 -4.44 -5.18
N ILE A 57 -3.51 -3.59 -6.18
CA ILE A 57 -4.39 -2.42 -6.25
C ILE A 57 -5.85 -2.85 -6.28
N THR A 58 -6.15 -3.84 -7.10
CA THR A 58 -7.51 -4.37 -7.22
C THR A 58 -7.97 -4.94 -5.89
N MET A 59 -7.12 -5.70 -5.23
CA MET A 59 -7.43 -6.27 -3.92
C MET A 59 -7.67 -5.17 -2.88
N ALA A 60 -6.80 -4.17 -2.85
CA ALA A 60 -6.92 -3.08 -1.89
C ALA A 60 -8.19 -2.26 -2.12
N ARG A 61 -8.60 -2.12 -3.37
CA ARG A 61 -9.81 -1.39 -3.74
C ARG A 61 -11.07 -2.21 -3.49
N GLY A 62 -10.94 -3.53 -3.40
CA GLY A 62 -12.07 -4.44 -3.24
C GLY A 62 -12.94 -4.06 -2.06
N GLY A 63 -14.23 -3.95 -2.29
CA GLY A 63 -15.18 -3.54 -1.26
C GLY A 63 -15.25 -2.03 -1.03
N ALA A 64 -14.33 -1.25 -1.55
CA ALA A 64 -14.34 0.20 -1.45
C ALA A 64 -14.98 0.77 -2.70
N ALA A 65 -16.27 1.08 -2.64
CA ALA A 65 -16.95 1.68 -3.78
C ALA A 65 -16.50 3.13 -3.94
N PRO A 66 -16.38 3.61 -5.19
CA PRO A 66 -16.11 5.03 -5.38
C PRO A 66 -17.23 5.83 -4.76
N GLN A 67 -16.86 6.87 -4.04
CA GLN A 67 -17.86 7.77 -3.51
C GLN A 67 -18.51 8.49 -4.66
N ALA A 68 -19.83 8.58 -4.62
CA ALA A 68 -20.52 9.39 -5.60
C ALA A 68 -19.88 10.77 -5.54
N ALA A 69 -19.50 11.27 -6.69
CA ALA A 69 -18.89 12.57 -6.72
C ALA A 69 -19.85 13.53 -6.03
N ALA A 70 -19.39 14.00 -4.96
CA ALA A 70 -20.21 14.95 -4.24
C ALA A 70 -20.23 16.22 -5.05
#